data_21c08942cc6b2dd9841d5d906125e87f
#
_entry.id   21c08942cc6b2dd9841d5d906125e87f
#
_cell.length_a   1.000
_cell.length_b   1.000
_cell.length_c   1.000
_cell.angle_alpha   90.00
_cell.angle_beta   90.00
_cell.angle_gamma   90.00
#
_symmetry.space_group_name_H-M   'P 1'
#
loop_
_entity.id
_entity.type
_entity.pdbx_description
1 polymer ?
#
loop_
_entity_poly.entity_id
_entity_poly.type
_entity_poly.pdbx_seq_one_letter_code
_entity_poly.pdbx_strand_id
1 'polypeptide(L)'
;MKYYLLLTVLFLWAILSVAQIQPQEVTFQSGKLQLHGFLWKPNGPGPFPAVLWNHGSEKLPGSQPELANFYTSHFFIFFVPHRRGQGRSPGDYIQDLVMQAPPSQRAQKMVELQEAEVEDVVAALNYLKSQPFVDPQRIAISGCSYGGIQTLLAGERELGIRALVPFAPGAMSWEKNEPLHDLLRKAVDNARAPVFLLQAQNDYDLAPSHALSEEARKKHKDFISKIYPPVGSSHQDGHWKFCTTATDAWGEDVLSFLAAHMKR
;
A
#
# COMPACT_ATOMS: atom_id res chain seq x y z
N MET A 1 -73.33 -14.92 17.59
CA MET A 1 -72.32 -13.88 17.31
C MET A 1 -70.96 -14.47 17.65
N LYS A 2 -70.14 -14.78 16.64
CA LYS A 2 -68.75 -15.31 16.81
C LYS A 2 -67.79 -14.18 16.57
N TYR A 3 -67.02 -13.81 17.58
CA TYR A 3 -65.96 -12.80 17.48
C TYR A 3 -64.67 -13.51 17.04
N TYR A 4 -64.15 -13.15 15.85
CA TYR A 4 -62.81 -13.55 15.40
C TYR A 4 -61.79 -12.51 15.88
N LEU A 5 -60.91 -12.96 16.78
CA LEU A 5 -59.79 -12.18 17.25
C LEU A 5 -58.64 -12.27 16.17
N LEU A 6 -58.39 -11.21 15.45
CA LEU A 6 -57.24 -11.11 14.55
C LEU A 6 -56.00 -10.73 15.36
N LEU A 7 -55.09 -11.72 15.55
CA LEU A 7 -53.75 -11.47 16.05
C LEU A 7 -52.83 -10.98 14.92
N THR A 8 -52.57 -9.70 14.90
CA THR A 8 -51.53 -9.09 14.04
C THR A 8 -50.16 -9.30 14.67
N VAL A 9 -49.37 -10.21 14.11
CA VAL A 9 -47.95 -10.41 14.50
C VAL A 9 -47.13 -9.37 13.76
N LEU A 10 -46.69 -8.37 14.48
CA LEU A 10 -45.69 -7.37 13.99
C LEU A 10 -44.30 -8.00 14.00
N PHE A 11 -43.77 -8.38 12.83
CA PHE A 11 -42.36 -8.71 12.66
C PHE A 11 -41.53 -7.42 12.67
N LEU A 12 -40.90 -7.14 13.81
CA LEU A 12 -39.84 -6.15 13.87
C LEU A 12 -38.61 -6.72 13.17
N TRP A 13 -38.35 -6.28 11.93
CA TRP A 13 -37.04 -6.44 11.29
C TRP A 13 -36.06 -5.48 11.95
N ALA A 14 -35.22 -6.00 12.85
CA ALA A 14 -34.05 -5.27 13.29
C ALA A 14 -33.07 -5.15 12.12
N ILE A 15 -33.07 -4.01 11.45
CA ILE A 15 -32.01 -3.67 10.50
C ILE A 15 -30.74 -3.48 11.33
N LEU A 16 -29.89 -4.51 11.37
CA LEU A 16 -28.54 -4.42 11.86
C LEU A 16 -27.79 -3.46 10.90
N SER A 17 -27.81 -2.19 11.23
CA SER A 17 -26.94 -1.22 10.57
C SER A 17 -25.50 -1.59 10.93
N VAL A 18 -24.79 -2.23 10.00
CA VAL A 18 -23.33 -2.41 10.14
C VAL A 18 -22.74 -1.02 10.08
N ALA A 19 -22.30 -0.50 11.23
CA ALA A 19 -21.65 0.79 11.27
C ALA A 19 -20.45 0.76 10.34
N GLN A 20 -20.44 1.66 9.37
CA GLN A 20 -19.34 1.79 8.43
C GLN A 20 -18.07 2.15 9.22
N ILE A 21 -17.01 1.38 9.03
CA ILE A 21 -15.71 1.65 9.65
C ILE A 21 -15.23 3.01 9.17
N GLN A 22 -14.85 3.88 10.10
CA GLN A 22 -14.33 5.21 9.82
C GLN A 22 -12.82 5.25 10.07
N PRO A 23 -12.06 6.06 9.31
CA PRO A 23 -10.64 6.23 9.55
C PRO A 23 -10.41 6.99 10.85
N GLN A 24 -9.42 6.53 11.61
CA GLN A 24 -8.83 7.31 12.68
C GLN A 24 -7.66 8.10 12.09
N GLU A 25 -7.73 9.43 12.18
CA GLU A 25 -6.56 10.25 11.88
C GLU A 25 -5.55 10.10 13.02
N VAL A 26 -4.30 9.84 12.66
CA VAL A 26 -3.21 9.60 13.63
C VAL A 26 -2.00 10.42 13.28
N THR A 27 -1.14 10.64 14.27
CA THR A 27 0.18 11.26 14.08
C THR A 27 1.29 10.36 14.61
N PHE A 28 2.45 10.42 13.98
CA PHE A 28 3.62 9.66 14.38
C PHE A 28 4.90 10.44 14.08
N GLN A 29 5.97 10.15 14.83
CA GLN A 29 7.23 10.88 14.72
C GLN A 29 8.16 10.24 13.70
N SER A 30 8.65 11.04 12.72
CA SER A 30 9.74 10.66 11.80
C SER A 30 10.85 11.71 11.89
N GLY A 31 11.95 11.34 12.53
CA GLY A 31 13.01 12.30 12.84
C GLY A 31 12.49 13.51 13.63
N LYS A 32 12.57 14.71 13.04
CA LYS A 32 12.06 15.96 13.63
C LYS A 32 10.63 16.30 13.19
N LEU A 33 10.05 15.52 12.29
CA LEU A 33 8.72 15.78 11.72
C LEU A 33 7.65 14.96 12.44
N GLN A 34 6.53 15.59 12.79
CA GLN A 34 5.32 14.91 13.18
C GLN A 34 4.46 14.70 11.94
N LEU A 35 4.45 13.47 11.44
CA LEU A 35 3.70 13.09 10.25
C LEU A 35 2.28 12.67 10.60
N HIS A 36 1.40 12.70 9.61
CA HIS A 36 0.00 12.31 9.72
C HIS A 36 -0.27 11.02 8.96
N GLY A 37 -1.39 10.36 9.26
CA GLY A 37 -1.88 9.22 8.51
C GLY A 37 -3.31 8.86 8.89
N PHE A 38 -3.87 7.90 8.18
CA PHE A 38 -5.20 7.35 8.43
C PHE A 38 -5.10 5.86 8.76
N LEU A 39 -5.64 5.50 9.91
CA LEU A 39 -5.68 4.11 10.39
C LEU A 39 -7.12 3.62 10.38
N TRP A 40 -7.36 2.49 9.73
CA TRP A 40 -8.63 1.81 9.68
C TRP A 40 -8.52 0.49 10.44
N LYS A 41 -9.41 0.29 11.40
CA LYS A 41 -9.39 -0.87 12.28
C LYS A 41 -10.66 -1.70 12.10
N PRO A 42 -10.54 -3.03 11.87
CA PRO A 42 -11.70 -3.92 11.86
C PRO A 42 -12.41 -3.92 13.21
N ASN A 43 -13.69 -4.29 13.20
CA ASN A 43 -14.43 -4.52 14.44
C ASN A 43 -13.87 -5.74 15.18
N GLY A 44 -13.88 -5.69 16.51
CA GLY A 44 -13.43 -6.78 17.37
C GLY A 44 -12.19 -6.44 18.21
N PRO A 45 -11.79 -7.39 19.07
CA PRO A 45 -10.76 -7.12 20.09
C PRO A 45 -9.32 -7.14 19.55
N GLY A 46 -9.03 -7.82 18.44
CA GLY A 46 -7.67 -8.03 17.95
C GLY A 46 -6.85 -9.04 18.79
N PRO A 47 -5.49 -9.06 18.70
CA PRO A 47 -4.72 -8.28 17.76
C PRO A 47 -4.88 -8.77 16.32
N PHE A 48 -4.91 -7.82 15.38
CA PHE A 48 -5.11 -8.08 13.95
C PHE A 48 -3.79 -8.04 13.17
N PRO A 49 -3.68 -8.78 12.06
CA PRO A 49 -2.64 -8.53 11.07
C PRO A 49 -2.84 -7.13 10.47
N ALA A 50 -1.78 -6.57 9.89
CA ALA A 50 -1.84 -5.22 9.36
C ALA A 50 -1.21 -5.10 7.98
N VAL A 51 -1.73 -4.18 7.17
CA VAL A 51 -1.16 -3.71 5.92
C VAL A 51 -0.86 -2.22 6.06
N LEU A 52 0.42 -1.86 5.90
CA LEU A 52 0.86 -0.49 5.74
C LEU A 52 0.84 -0.17 4.25
N TRP A 53 0.07 0.83 3.85
CA TRP A 53 -0.09 1.24 2.46
C TRP A 53 0.66 2.52 2.16
N ASN A 54 1.68 2.40 1.32
CA ASN A 54 2.40 3.52 0.75
C ASN A 54 1.62 4.08 -0.44
N HIS A 55 1.08 5.29 -0.31
CA HIS A 55 0.40 5.98 -1.40
C HIS A 55 1.39 6.40 -2.51
N GLY A 56 0.89 6.76 -3.69
CA GLY A 56 1.69 7.20 -4.82
C GLY A 56 2.36 8.57 -4.63
N SER A 57 2.61 9.26 -5.74
CA SER A 57 3.26 10.58 -5.73
C SER A 57 2.28 11.75 -5.62
N GLU A 58 0.98 11.51 -5.45
CA GLU A 58 -0.03 12.55 -5.29
C GLU A 58 0.22 13.40 -4.04
N LYS A 59 0.01 14.72 -4.16
CA LYS A 59 0.20 15.66 -3.04
C LYS A 59 -0.85 15.46 -1.92
N LEU A 60 -2.05 15.00 -2.26
CA LEU A 60 -3.17 14.76 -1.35
C LEU A 60 -3.66 13.31 -1.46
N PRO A 61 -2.99 12.35 -0.82
CA PRO A 61 -3.28 10.91 -0.99
C PRO A 61 -4.59 10.45 -0.36
N GLY A 62 -5.17 11.22 0.57
CA GLY A 62 -6.40 10.85 1.25
C GLY A 62 -6.28 9.63 2.16
N SER A 63 -7.43 9.06 2.54
CA SER A 63 -7.51 7.93 3.48
C SER A 63 -7.69 6.57 2.82
N GLN A 64 -7.83 6.50 1.48
CA GLN A 64 -7.97 5.29 0.67
C GLN A 64 -9.15 4.39 1.11
N PRO A 65 -10.40 4.88 1.15
CA PRO A 65 -11.53 4.18 1.77
C PRO A 65 -11.89 2.85 1.07
N GLU A 66 -11.73 2.74 -0.25
CA GLU A 66 -12.01 1.52 -1.00
C GLU A 66 -11.05 0.39 -0.60
N LEU A 67 -9.75 0.68 -0.56
CA LEU A 67 -8.74 -0.27 -0.06
C LEU A 67 -8.95 -0.59 1.41
N ALA A 68 -9.29 0.42 2.22
CA ALA A 68 -9.56 0.24 3.63
C ALA A 68 -10.75 -0.71 3.85
N ASN A 69 -11.84 -0.56 3.10
CA ASN A 69 -12.98 -1.47 3.14
C ASN A 69 -12.57 -2.89 2.74
N PHE A 70 -11.76 -3.04 1.68
CA PHE A 70 -11.26 -4.34 1.27
C PHE A 70 -10.45 -5.01 2.39
N TYR A 71 -9.43 -4.36 2.94
CA TYR A 71 -8.59 -4.96 3.96
C TYR A 71 -9.30 -5.18 5.30
N THR A 72 -10.12 -4.22 5.75
CA THR A 72 -10.82 -4.35 7.04
C THR A 72 -11.93 -5.41 7.01
N SER A 73 -12.60 -5.63 5.88
CA SER A 73 -13.56 -6.73 5.72
C SER A 73 -12.91 -8.11 5.81
N HIS A 74 -11.60 -8.19 5.55
CA HIS A 74 -10.78 -9.39 5.72
C HIS A 74 -9.97 -9.40 7.03
N PHE A 75 -10.38 -8.59 8.02
CA PHE A 75 -9.79 -8.51 9.35
C PHE A 75 -8.34 -8.05 9.40
N PHE A 76 -7.91 -7.25 8.43
CA PHE A 76 -6.63 -6.54 8.48
C PHE A 76 -6.83 -5.11 8.99
N ILE A 77 -5.91 -4.63 9.81
CA ILE A 77 -5.72 -3.21 9.98
C ILE A 77 -5.15 -2.66 8.69
N PHE A 78 -5.66 -1.52 8.25
CA PHE A 78 -5.15 -0.83 7.08
C PHE A 78 -4.66 0.55 7.50
N PHE A 79 -3.39 0.85 7.25
CA PHE A 79 -2.75 2.10 7.66
C PHE A 79 -2.16 2.82 6.45
N VAL A 80 -2.58 4.06 6.23
CA VAL A 80 -2.12 4.95 5.17
C VAL A 80 -1.32 6.09 5.80
N PRO A 81 -0.01 5.94 6.03
CA PRO A 81 0.82 7.05 6.46
C PRO A 81 1.03 8.04 5.31
N HIS A 82 0.97 9.33 5.60
CA HIS A 82 1.35 10.38 4.67
C HIS A 82 2.82 10.73 4.89
N ARG A 83 3.65 10.55 3.85
CA ARG A 83 5.06 10.94 3.89
C ARG A 83 5.20 12.45 4.02
N ARG A 84 6.40 12.91 4.34
CA ARG A 84 6.72 14.35 4.41
C ARG A 84 6.27 15.09 3.15
N GLY A 85 5.74 16.31 3.31
CA GLY A 85 5.26 17.14 2.21
C GLY A 85 4.00 16.66 1.51
N GLN A 86 3.33 15.60 2.01
CA GLN A 86 2.10 15.06 1.42
C GLN A 86 0.96 15.01 2.43
N GLY A 87 -0.26 15.22 1.95
CA GLY A 87 -1.45 15.30 2.79
C GLY A 87 -1.35 16.44 3.81
N ARG A 88 -1.41 16.10 5.10
CA ARG A 88 -1.23 17.03 6.22
C ARG A 88 0.14 16.95 6.88
N SER A 89 1.01 16.07 6.38
CA SER A 89 2.37 15.92 6.89
C SER A 89 3.22 17.12 6.51
N PRO A 90 3.97 17.71 7.45
CA PRO A 90 4.86 18.83 7.18
C PRO A 90 6.06 18.39 6.32
N GLY A 91 6.81 19.36 5.82
CA GLY A 91 7.99 19.17 4.98
C GLY A 91 7.73 19.57 3.54
N ASP A 92 8.78 19.46 2.72
CA ASP A 92 8.70 19.83 1.32
C ASP A 92 8.20 18.65 0.47
N TYR A 93 7.36 18.98 -0.49
CA TYR A 93 6.83 17.97 -1.42
C TYR A 93 7.91 17.55 -2.42
N ILE A 94 8.11 16.24 -2.56
CA ILE A 94 9.20 15.65 -3.34
C ILE A 94 9.27 16.18 -4.78
N GLN A 95 8.13 16.36 -5.44
CA GLN A 95 8.13 16.85 -6.83
C GLN A 95 8.64 18.30 -6.93
N ASP A 96 8.31 19.13 -5.93
CA ASP A 96 8.79 20.51 -5.86
C ASP A 96 10.32 20.52 -5.67
N LEU A 97 10.86 19.64 -4.81
CA LEU A 97 12.30 19.50 -4.61
C LEU A 97 13.04 19.01 -5.86
N VAL A 98 12.46 18.04 -6.57
CA VAL A 98 13.04 17.54 -7.83
C VAL A 98 13.04 18.63 -8.91
N MET A 99 11.96 19.40 -9.00
CA MET A 99 11.86 20.48 -10.01
C MET A 99 12.85 21.63 -9.75
N GLN A 100 13.30 21.84 -8.52
CA GLN A 100 14.36 22.82 -8.18
C GLN A 100 15.75 22.36 -8.64
N ALA A 101 15.95 21.07 -8.85
CA ALA A 101 17.22 20.55 -9.37
C ALA A 101 17.38 20.84 -10.86
N PRO A 102 18.63 21.02 -11.35
CA PRO A 102 18.91 21.12 -12.77
C PRO A 102 18.31 19.93 -13.55
N PRO A 103 17.75 20.11 -14.74
CA PRO A 103 17.10 19.01 -15.49
C PRO A 103 17.96 17.75 -15.63
N SER A 104 19.27 17.87 -15.84
CA SER A 104 20.20 16.73 -15.93
C SER A 104 20.41 15.97 -14.62
N GLN A 105 20.04 16.54 -13.48
CA GLN A 105 20.21 15.93 -12.16
C GLN A 105 18.89 15.45 -11.54
N ARG A 106 17.74 15.71 -12.18
CA ARG A 106 16.42 15.39 -11.61
C ARG A 106 16.20 13.90 -11.35
N ALA A 107 16.68 13.05 -12.25
CA ALA A 107 16.57 11.60 -12.08
C ALA A 107 17.34 11.13 -10.83
N GLN A 108 18.58 11.57 -10.66
CA GLN A 108 19.39 11.28 -9.50
C GLN A 108 18.78 11.87 -8.22
N LYS A 109 18.32 13.13 -8.28
CA LYS A 109 17.68 13.81 -7.15
C LYS A 109 16.42 13.09 -6.68
N MET A 110 15.60 12.58 -7.62
CA MET A 110 14.43 11.79 -7.31
C MET A 110 14.80 10.54 -6.49
N VAL A 111 15.80 9.79 -6.93
CA VAL A 111 16.28 8.57 -6.25
C VAL A 111 16.78 8.89 -4.83
N GLU A 112 17.61 9.93 -4.68
CA GLU A 112 18.09 10.37 -3.35
C GLU A 112 16.94 10.69 -2.39
N LEU A 113 15.92 11.39 -2.87
CA LEU A 113 14.75 11.73 -2.07
C LEU A 113 13.89 10.49 -1.77
N GLN A 114 13.76 9.55 -2.71
CA GLN A 114 13.07 8.29 -2.49
C GLN A 114 13.74 7.47 -1.39
N GLU A 115 15.08 7.37 -1.40
CA GLU A 115 15.83 6.70 -0.33
C GLU A 115 15.66 7.40 1.03
N ALA A 116 15.68 8.74 1.05
CA ALA A 116 15.48 9.51 2.28
C ALA A 116 14.06 9.37 2.87
N GLU A 117 13.03 9.25 2.03
CA GLU A 117 11.65 9.11 2.48
C GLU A 117 11.29 7.71 3.02
N VAL A 118 12.15 6.70 2.80
CA VAL A 118 11.98 5.38 3.45
C VAL A 118 11.95 5.50 4.98
N GLU A 119 12.64 6.49 5.54
CA GLU A 119 12.61 6.74 6.99
C GLU A 119 11.20 7.08 7.51
N ASP A 120 10.37 7.71 6.67
CA ASP A 120 8.96 7.97 7.02
C ASP A 120 8.15 6.67 7.05
N VAL A 121 8.44 5.73 6.13
CA VAL A 121 7.82 4.39 6.12
C VAL A 121 8.25 3.59 7.34
N VAL A 122 9.53 3.64 7.72
CA VAL A 122 10.05 2.97 8.92
C VAL A 122 9.40 3.54 10.19
N ALA A 123 9.26 4.87 10.28
CA ALA A 123 8.60 5.53 11.39
C ALA A 123 7.11 5.12 11.48
N ALA A 124 6.42 5.09 10.35
CA ALA A 124 5.03 4.64 10.27
C ALA A 124 4.87 3.16 10.69
N LEU A 125 5.79 2.30 10.28
CA LEU A 125 5.81 0.89 10.68
C LEU A 125 6.02 0.73 12.20
N ASN A 126 6.93 1.49 12.78
CA ASN A 126 7.18 1.48 14.22
C ASN A 126 5.95 1.96 15.01
N TYR A 127 5.28 3.01 14.53
CA TYR A 127 4.01 3.45 15.08
C TYR A 127 2.97 2.33 15.01
N LEU A 128 2.80 1.69 13.85
CA LEU A 128 1.84 0.60 13.66
C LEU A 128 2.11 -0.57 14.63
N LYS A 129 3.37 -0.97 14.77
CA LYS A 129 3.79 -2.04 15.70
C LYS A 129 3.55 -1.72 17.16
N SER A 130 3.52 -0.46 17.54
CA SER A 130 3.28 -0.03 18.92
C SER A 130 1.80 -0.08 19.33
N GLN A 131 0.89 -0.29 18.36
CA GLN A 131 -0.54 -0.29 18.65
C GLN A 131 -0.97 -1.62 19.31
N PRO A 132 -1.70 -1.60 20.43
CA PRO A 132 -2.04 -2.81 21.19
C PRO A 132 -2.98 -3.77 20.44
N PHE A 133 -3.66 -3.28 19.41
CA PHE A 133 -4.58 -4.06 18.59
C PHE A 133 -3.93 -4.58 17.30
N VAL A 134 -2.64 -4.34 17.07
CA VAL A 134 -1.85 -4.86 15.95
C VAL A 134 -1.05 -6.07 16.39
N ASP A 135 -1.04 -7.12 15.58
CA ASP A 135 -0.09 -8.21 15.72
C ASP A 135 1.24 -7.82 15.03
N PRO A 136 2.28 -7.46 15.79
CA PRO A 136 3.52 -6.95 15.21
C PRO A 136 4.32 -8.00 14.43
N GLN A 137 3.95 -9.29 14.56
CA GLN A 137 4.54 -10.39 13.82
C GLN A 137 3.83 -10.67 12.49
N ARG A 138 2.72 -9.99 12.20
CA ARG A 138 1.91 -10.18 11.00
C ARG A 138 1.63 -8.86 10.31
N ILE A 139 2.69 -8.22 9.79
CA ILE A 139 2.60 -6.96 9.05
C ILE A 139 3.15 -7.15 7.64
N ALA A 140 2.38 -6.68 6.66
CA ALA A 140 2.79 -6.52 5.28
C ALA A 140 2.94 -5.03 4.95
N ILE A 141 3.82 -4.73 4.01
CA ILE A 141 3.90 -3.40 3.38
C ILE A 141 3.44 -3.53 1.94
N SER A 142 2.59 -2.62 1.52
CA SER A 142 2.06 -2.52 0.16
C SER A 142 2.10 -1.07 -0.31
N GLY A 143 1.91 -0.84 -1.60
CA GLY A 143 1.85 0.53 -2.12
C GLY A 143 1.82 0.60 -3.63
N CYS A 144 1.36 1.72 -4.17
CA CYS A 144 1.16 1.96 -5.59
C CYS A 144 2.18 2.94 -6.15
N SER A 145 2.69 2.67 -7.37
CA SER A 145 3.54 3.64 -8.09
C SER A 145 4.80 4.02 -7.29
N TYR A 146 4.92 5.28 -6.93
CA TYR A 146 5.93 5.75 -5.98
C TYR A 146 5.87 4.97 -4.64
N GLY A 147 4.67 4.66 -4.15
CA GLY A 147 4.49 3.82 -2.97
C GLY A 147 4.93 2.38 -3.17
N GLY A 148 4.86 1.86 -4.38
CA GLY A 148 5.44 0.57 -4.75
C GLY A 148 6.97 0.59 -4.68
N ILE A 149 7.61 1.70 -5.09
CA ILE A 149 9.05 1.92 -4.90
C ILE A 149 9.38 1.91 -3.40
N GLN A 150 8.66 2.70 -2.59
CA GLN A 150 8.86 2.75 -1.14
C GLN A 150 8.66 1.38 -0.46
N THR A 151 7.74 0.57 -0.97
CA THR A 151 7.52 -0.80 -0.49
C THR A 151 8.75 -1.68 -0.72
N LEU A 152 9.36 -1.62 -1.89
CA LEU A 152 10.58 -2.37 -2.20
C LEU A 152 11.77 -1.87 -1.39
N LEU A 153 11.96 -0.55 -1.26
CA LEU A 153 13.05 0.04 -0.47
C LEU A 153 12.94 -0.30 1.03
N ALA A 154 11.73 -0.28 1.59
CA ALA A 154 11.50 -0.75 2.95
C ALA A 154 11.83 -2.24 3.12
N GLY A 155 11.62 -3.03 2.07
CA GLY A 155 11.90 -4.46 2.03
C GLY A 155 13.37 -4.83 2.15
N GLU A 156 14.30 -3.92 1.85
CA GLU A 156 15.75 -4.13 2.05
C GLU A 156 16.15 -4.15 3.53
N ARG A 157 15.31 -3.58 4.39
CA ARG A 157 15.60 -3.38 5.81
C ARG A 157 15.14 -4.58 6.64
N GLU A 158 15.86 -4.86 7.73
CA GLU A 158 15.48 -5.91 8.70
C GLU A 158 14.36 -5.42 9.63
N LEU A 159 13.21 -5.16 9.08
CA LEU A 159 12.07 -4.60 9.79
C LEU A 159 11.07 -5.63 10.32
N GLY A 160 11.33 -6.93 10.14
CA GLY A 160 10.41 -8.00 10.56
C GLY A 160 9.08 -7.98 9.78
N ILE A 161 9.11 -7.51 8.53
CA ILE A 161 7.97 -7.51 7.60
C ILE A 161 7.78 -8.93 7.07
N ARG A 162 6.54 -9.36 6.89
CA ARG A 162 6.20 -10.72 6.46
C ARG A 162 5.91 -10.85 4.98
N ALA A 163 5.51 -9.78 4.32
CA ALA A 163 5.17 -9.74 2.90
C ALA A 163 5.31 -8.32 2.33
N LEU A 164 5.71 -8.23 1.09
CA LEU A 164 5.80 -7.00 0.31
C LEU A 164 4.89 -7.12 -0.92
N VAL A 165 3.99 -6.16 -1.09
CA VAL A 165 3.01 -6.18 -2.19
C VAL A 165 3.09 -4.85 -2.97
N PRO A 166 4.17 -4.63 -3.77
CA PRO A 166 4.30 -3.45 -4.60
C PRO A 166 3.40 -3.54 -5.83
N PHE A 167 2.63 -2.48 -6.08
CA PHE A 167 1.85 -2.28 -7.30
C PHE A 167 2.56 -1.30 -8.22
N ALA A 168 2.83 -1.72 -9.44
CA ALA A 168 3.33 -0.87 -10.53
C ALA A 168 4.53 0.05 -10.14
N PRO A 169 5.57 -0.45 -9.44
CA PRO A 169 6.68 0.39 -9.01
C PRO A 169 7.45 0.94 -10.21
N GLY A 170 7.54 2.28 -10.31
CA GLY A 170 8.31 2.93 -11.36
C GLY A 170 7.66 3.04 -12.73
N ALA A 171 6.43 2.54 -12.96
CA ALA A 171 5.78 2.49 -14.28
C ALA A 171 5.70 3.86 -15.01
N MET A 172 5.64 4.98 -14.28
CA MET A 172 5.58 6.32 -14.87
C MET A 172 6.94 6.99 -15.03
N SER A 173 8.02 6.40 -14.53
CA SER A 173 9.33 7.05 -14.47
C SER A 173 10.49 6.19 -14.95
N TRP A 174 10.24 4.94 -15.32
CA TRP A 174 11.29 3.97 -15.67
C TRP A 174 12.10 4.42 -16.89
N GLU A 175 11.46 4.70 -18.01
CA GLU A 175 12.10 4.96 -19.30
C GLU A 175 13.19 6.05 -19.25
N LYS A 176 13.04 7.05 -18.37
CA LYS A 176 13.91 8.23 -18.29
C LYS A 176 14.69 8.35 -16.99
N ASN A 177 14.79 7.27 -16.22
CA ASN A 177 15.42 7.30 -14.90
C ASN A 177 16.32 6.05 -14.68
N GLU A 178 17.46 6.02 -15.33
CA GLU A 178 18.44 4.94 -15.14
C GLU A 178 18.86 4.74 -13.67
N PRO A 179 19.09 5.81 -12.85
CA PRO A 179 19.36 5.61 -11.42
C PRO A 179 18.27 4.82 -10.68
N LEU A 180 17.01 4.94 -11.11
CA LEU A 180 15.91 4.15 -10.55
C LEU A 180 16.04 2.66 -10.89
N HIS A 181 16.59 2.31 -12.05
CA HIS A 181 16.81 0.91 -12.43
C HIS A 181 17.74 0.21 -11.45
N ASP A 182 18.85 0.85 -11.11
CA ASP A 182 19.84 0.31 -10.19
C ASP A 182 19.28 0.26 -8.76
N LEU A 183 18.59 1.33 -8.34
CA LEU A 183 17.93 1.37 -7.04
C LEU A 183 16.96 0.21 -6.84
N LEU A 184 16.04 -0.01 -7.79
CA LEU A 184 15.02 -1.06 -7.64
C LEU A 184 15.57 -2.47 -7.81
N ARG A 185 16.58 -2.69 -8.69
CA ARG A 185 17.26 -3.99 -8.75
C ARG A 185 17.96 -4.31 -7.44
N LYS A 186 18.68 -3.34 -6.88
CA LYS A 186 19.31 -3.49 -5.55
C LYS A 186 18.27 -3.79 -4.46
N ALA A 187 17.10 -3.12 -4.50
CA ALA A 187 16.02 -3.38 -3.56
C ALA A 187 15.49 -4.82 -3.64
N VAL A 188 15.33 -5.35 -4.86
CA VAL A 188 14.96 -6.76 -5.08
C VAL A 188 16.06 -7.70 -4.58
N ASP A 189 17.34 -7.43 -4.88
CA ASP A 189 18.46 -8.24 -4.43
C ASP A 189 18.55 -8.34 -2.91
N ASN A 190 18.24 -7.26 -2.21
CA ASN A 190 18.33 -7.17 -0.77
C ASN A 190 17.00 -7.47 -0.05
N ALA A 191 15.91 -7.73 -0.78
CA ALA A 191 14.61 -8.00 -0.18
C ALA A 191 14.69 -9.12 0.88
N ARG A 192 14.16 -8.83 2.09
CA ARG A 192 14.18 -9.70 3.26
C ARG A 192 12.87 -10.45 3.49
N ALA A 193 11.84 -10.10 2.75
CA ALA A 193 10.53 -10.74 2.80
C ALA A 193 10.07 -11.14 1.39
N PRO A 194 9.19 -12.13 1.27
CA PRO A 194 8.54 -12.48 0.01
C PRO A 194 7.89 -11.29 -0.66
N VAL A 195 7.98 -11.21 -1.99
CA VAL A 195 7.44 -10.11 -2.80
C VAL A 195 6.38 -10.64 -3.76
N PHE A 196 5.24 -9.98 -3.81
CA PHE A 196 4.24 -10.16 -4.85
C PHE A 196 4.01 -8.85 -5.59
N LEU A 197 4.61 -8.72 -6.76
CA LEU A 197 4.51 -7.53 -7.62
C LEU A 197 3.33 -7.67 -8.56
N LEU A 198 2.46 -6.65 -8.59
CA LEU A 198 1.25 -6.61 -9.40
C LEU A 198 1.25 -5.41 -10.32
N GLN A 199 0.77 -5.62 -11.56
CA GLN A 199 0.57 -4.54 -12.52
C GLN A 199 -0.53 -4.89 -13.52
N ALA A 200 -1.29 -3.91 -14.03
CA ALA A 200 -2.24 -4.13 -15.11
C ALA A 200 -1.56 -4.01 -16.48
N GLN A 201 -2.04 -4.77 -17.46
CA GLN A 201 -1.48 -4.81 -18.81
C GLN A 201 -1.52 -3.46 -19.52
N ASN A 202 -2.51 -2.62 -19.21
CA ASN A 202 -2.66 -1.28 -19.80
C ASN A 202 -2.08 -0.17 -18.94
N ASP A 203 -1.13 -0.46 -18.04
CA ASP A 203 -0.36 0.56 -17.33
C ASP A 203 0.57 1.33 -18.27
N TYR A 204 1.24 2.37 -17.79
CA TYR A 204 2.12 3.25 -18.57
C TYR A 204 3.32 2.51 -19.15
N ASP A 205 4.01 1.68 -18.33
CA ASP A 205 5.18 0.90 -18.75
C ASP A 205 5.27 -0.39 -17.94
N LEU A 206 5.43 -1.53 -18.60
CA LEU A 206 5.59 -2.84 -17.98
C LEU A 206 7.07 -3.23 -17.79
N ALA A 207 7.99 -2.45 -18.38
CA ALA A 207 9.43 -2.74 -18.32
C ALA A 207 9.97 -2.88 -16.89
N PRO A 208 9.57 -2.05 -15.89
CA PRO A 208 10.01 -2.25 -14.50
C PRO A 208 9.61 -3.62 -13.96
N SER A 209 8.37 -4.05 -14.14
CA SER A 209 7.92 -5.37 -13.66
C SER A 209 8.68 -6.53 -14.29
N HIS A 210 8.97 -6.45 -15.59
CA HIS A 210 9.78 -7.46 -16.29
C HIS A 210 11.24 -7.46 -15.79
N ALA A 211 11.85 -6.28 -15.68
CA ALA A 211 13.24 -6.15 -15.24
C ALA A 211 13.44 -6.65 -13.79
N LEU A 212 12.52 -6.32 -12.88
CA LEU A 212 12.58 -6.73 -11.48
C LEU A 212 12.30 -8.24 -11.32
N SER A 213 11.40 -8.80 -12.13
CA SER A 213 11.15 -10.25 -12.16
C SER A 213 12.37 -11.02 -12.64
N GLU A 214 13.06 -10.51 -13.67
CA GLU A 214 14.29 -11.12 -14.17
C GLU A 214 15.41 -11.06 -13.11
N GLU A 215 15.58 -9.92 -12.44
CA GLU A 215 16.57 -9.78 -11.37
C GLU A 215 16.28 -10.73 -10.21
N ALA A 216 15.03 -10.81 -9.74
CA ALA A 216 14.61 -11.72 -8.70
C ALA A 216 14.89 -13.20 -9.06
N ARG A 217 14.63 -13.59 -10.32
CA ARG A 217 14.93 -14.94 -10.83
C ARG A 217 16.43 -15.22 -10.81
N LYS A 218 17.28 -14.29 -11.25
CA LYS A 218 18.74 -14.41 -11.23
C LYS A 218 19.28 -14.60 -9.81
N LYS A 219 18.64 -13.95 -8.83
CA LYS A 219 19.05 -13.94 -7.42
C LYS A 219 18.29 -14.97 -6.56
N HIS A 220 17.47 -15.81 -7.18
CA HIS A 220 16.67 -16.85 -6.49
C HIS A 220 15.84 -16.28 -5.33
N LYS A 221 15.21 -15.11 -5.52
CA LYS A 221 14.37 -14.48 -4.52
C LYS A 221 12.97 -15.10 -4.46
N ASP A 222 12.37 -15.09 -3.29
CA ASP A 222 10.94 -15.39 -3.14
C ASP A 222 10.12 -14.21 -3.68
N PHE A 223 9.86 -14.27 -4.98
CA PHE A 223 9.31 -13.16 -5.75
C PHE A 223 8.33 -13.68 -6.80
N ILE A 224 7.12 -13.23 -6.72
CA ILE A 224 6.07 -13.47 -7.71
C ILE A 224 5.77 -12.16 -8.42
N SER A 225 5.65 -12.17 -9.74
CA SER A 225 5.13 -11.05 -10.51
C SER A 225 3.95 -11.51 -11.35
N LYS A 226 2.87 -10.71 -11.33
CA LYS A 226 1.67 -11.00 -12.12
C LYS A 226 1.19 -9.76 -12.86
N ILE A 227 1.07 -9.89 -14.18
CA ILE A 227 0.43 -8.89 -15.02
C ILE A 227 -1.02 -9.29 -15.19
N TYR A 228 -1.92 -8.40 -14.81
CA TYR A 228 -3.36 -8.60 -14.86
C TYR A 228 -3.96 -8.06 -16.16
N PRO A 229 -5.14 -8.54 -16.57
CA PRO A 229 -5.85 -7.96 -17.70
C PRO A 229 -6.04 -6.44 -17.57
N PRO A 230 -6.29 -5.73 -18.67
CA PRO A 230 -6.52 -4.29 -18.64
C PRO A 230 -7.64 -3.89 -17.67
N VAL A 231 -7.44 -2.81 -16.94
CA VAL A 231 -8.45 -2.17 -16.08
C VAL A 231 -8.87 -0.85 -16.71
N GLY A 232 -10.16 -0.67 -16.96
CA GLY A 232 -10.65 0.50 -17.67
C GLY A 232 -10.13 0.58 -19.12
N SER A 233 -10.04 1.80 -19.66
CA SER A 233 -9.70 2.02 -21.07
C SER A 233 -8.45 2.88 -21.32
N SER A 234 -7.81 3.37 -20.26
CA SER A 234 -6.66 4.24 -20.35
C SER A 234 -5.46 3.71 -19.52
N HIS A 235 -4.26 4.22 -19.82
CA HIS A 235 -3.09 3.96 -18.96
C HIS A 235 -3.29 4.43 -17.53
N GLN A 236 -4.00 5.56 -17.35
CA GLN A 236 -4.34 6.06 -16.03
C GLN A 236 -5.25 5.11 -15.25
N ASP A 237 -6.23 4.49 -15.92
CA ASP A 237 -7.07 3.46 -15.28
C ASP A 237 -6.24 2.22 -14.92
N GLY A 238 -5.39 1.75 -15.86
CA GLY A 238 -4.48 0.62 -15.63
C GLY A 238 -3.47 0.87 -14.51
N HIS A 239 -3.17 2.11 -14.21
CA HIS A 239 -2.28 2.50 -13.13
C HIS A 239 -3.03 2.74 -11.82
N TRP A 240 -3.82 3.82 -11.75
CA TRP A 240 -4.44 4.28 -10.50
C TRP A 240 -5.66 3.45 -10.07
N LYS A 241 -6.59 3.16 -10.98
CA LYS A 241 -7.75 2.34 -10.62
C LYS A 241 -7.34 0.91 -10.30
N PHE A 242 -6.38 0.37 -11.05
CA PHE A 242 -5.83 -0.95 -10.74
C PHE A 242 -5.33 -1.02 -9.30
N CYS A 243 -4.52 -0.05 -8.85
CA CYS A 243 -3.99 -0.03 -7.50
C CYS A 243 -5.06 0.15 -6.41
N THR A 244 -6.09 0.99 -6.67
CA THR A 244 -6.90 1.56 -5.58
C THR A 244 -8.33 1.05 -5.53
N THR A 245 -8.94 0.72 -6.68
CA THR A 245 -10.36 0.38 -6.76
C THR A 245 -10.65 -0.96 -7.43
N ALA A 246 -9.70 -1.54 -8.18
CA ALA A 246 -9.90 -2.81 -8.89
C ALA A 246 -9.60 -4.03 -8.01
N THR A 247 -10.03 -4.02 -6.74
CA THR A 247 -9.80 -5.12 -5.79
C THR A 247 -10.38 -6.45 -6.26
N ASP A 248 -11.42 -6.42 -7.08
CA ASP A 248 -12.00 -7.64 -7.69
C ASP A 248 -11.04 -8.35 -8.64
N ALA A 249 -10.07 -7.61 -9.23
CA ALA A 249 -9.12 -8.19 -10.16
C ALA A 249 -7.98 -8.93 -9.45
N TRP A 250 -7.50 -8.42 -8.32
CA TRP A 250 -6.29 -8.92 -7.67
C TRP A 250 -6.48 -9.34 -6.20
N GLY A 251 -7.62 -9.03 -5.61
CA GLY A 251 -7.81 -9.16 -4.16
C GLY A 251 -7.63 -10.58 -3.65
N GLU A 252 -8.17 -11.60 -4.33
CA GLU A 252 -8.02 -13.01 -3.94
C GLU A 252 -6.56 -13.45 -3.96
N ASP A 253 -5.79 -13.05 -4.98
CA ASP A 253 -4.37 -13.39 -5.08
C ASP A 253 -3.56 -12.76 -3.95
N VAL A 254 -3.82 -11.47 -3.65
CA VAL A 254 -3.16 -10.76 -2.55
C VAL A 254 -3.50 -11.38 -1.21
N LEU A 255 -4.78 -11.68 -0.95
CA LEU A 255 -5.18 -12.34 0.30
C LEU A 255 -4.57 -13.73 0.45
N SER A 256 -4.50 -14.50 -0.63
CA SER A 256 -3.85 -15.81 -0.64
C SER A 256 -2.35 -15.71 -0.34
N PHE A 257 -1.67 -14.75 -0.95
CA PHE A 257 -0.27 -14.47 -0.69
C PHE A 257 -0.03 -14.05 0.76
N LEU A 258 -0.82 -13.11 1.28
CA LEU A 258 -0.73 -12.68 2.68
C LEU A 258 -1.01 -13.84 3.65
N ALA A 259 -2.02 -14.66 3.37
CA ALA A 259 -2.33 -15.84 4.19
C ALA A 259 -1.20 -16.87 4.21
N ALA A 260 -0.47 -17.03 3.10
CA ALA A 260 0.67 -17.94 3.03
C ALA A 260 1.84 -17.48 3.92
N HIS A 261 2.13 -16.19 3.97
CA HIS A 261 3.33 -15.62 4.61
C HIS A 261 3.07 -15.01 6.00
N MET A 262 1.80 -14.75 6.37
CA MET A 262 1.42 -14.15 7.66
C MET A 262 0.73 -15.15 8.60
N LYS A 263 1.09 -16.43 8.51
CA LYS A 263 0.62 -17.47 9.46
C LYS A 263 1.13 -17.17 10.88
N ARG A 264 0.30 -17.56 11.87
CA ARG A 264 0.69 -17.58 13.29
C ARG A 264 1.72 -18.66 13.56
#